data_c0a099b94f18a89ed5d1d9f1131c1208
#
_entry.id   c0a099b94f18a89ed5d1d9f1131c1208
#
_cell.length_a   1.000
_cell.length_b   1.000
_cell.length_c   1.000
_cell.angle_alpha   90.00
_cell.angle_beta   90.00
_cell.angle_gamma   90.00
#
_symmetry.space_group_name_H-M   'P 1'
#
loop_
_entity.id
_entity.type
_entity.pdbx_description
1 polymer ?
#
loop_
_entity_poly.entity_id
_entity_poly.type
_entity_poly.pdbx_seq_one_letter_code
_entity_poly.pdbx_strand_id
1 'polypeptide(L)'
;MDDIPACVEMFNTWAQKELGHLELSDAEVKNEWNSDDFIPEEDTRIVFAPDGTLAAYVEAWTRAPNTVHPWIWGRVHPDHYGLGLGTELTQWAEQMSLHVLDDLDPELRVTHEIGIDHQVKPALALFENMGYTPVRSFYQMHIDLDTPPPTPSWAEGIALRPFVPERDLEAVYRADDEAFSDHYGYIIQPFEVGF
;
A
#
# COMPACT_ATOMS: atom_id res chain seq x y z
N MET A 1 -9.20 -14.22 -8.77
CA MET A 1 -8.51 -13.61 -9.92
C MET A 1 -9.46 -13.12 -11.04
N ASP A 2 -10.65 -13.63 -11.12
CA ASP A 2 -11.62 -13.22 -12.16
C ASP A 2 -12.14 -11.78 -11.97
N ASP A 3 -12.01 -11.23 -10.76
CA ASP A 3 -12.50 -9.89 -10.39
C ASP A 3 -11.49 -8.76 -10.66
N ILE A 4 -10.23 -9.07 -11.05
CA ILE A 4 -9.19 -8.06 -11.30
C ILE A 4 -9.65 -6.96 -12.26
N PRO A 5 -10.24 -7.28 -13.43
CA PRO A 5 -10.68 -6.22 -14.36
C PRO A 5 -11.72 -5.29 -13.74
N ALA A 6 -12.67 -5.81 -12.95
CA ALA A 6 -13.68 -5.00 -12.27
C ALA A 6 -13.05 -4.12 -11.17
N CYS A 7 -12.06 -4.65 -10.45
CA CYS A 7 -11.31 -3.89 -9.45
C CYS A 7 -10.54 -2.74 -10.10
N VAL A 8 -9.78 -3.00 -11.16
CA VAL A 8 -9.01 -1.99 -11.89
C VAL A 8 -9.91 -0.91 -12.48
N GLU A 9 -11.06 -1.28 -13.06
CA GLU A 9 -12.05 -0.32 -13.56
C GLU A 9 -12.55 0.60 -12.44
N MET A 10 -12.91 0.05 -11.30
CA MET A 10 -13.41 0.82 -10.15
C MET A 10 -12.30 1.71 -9.57
N PHE A 11 -11.08 1.20 -9.36
CA PHE A 11 -9.95 1.96 -8.84
C PHE A 11 -9.62 3.15 -9.74
N ASN A 12 -9.57 2.94 -11.06
CA ASN A 12 -9.29 4.00 -12.02
C ASN A 12 -10.45 4.99 -12.17
N THR A 13 -11.70 4.54 -12.03
CA THR A 13 -12.86 5.45 -11.99
C THR A 13 -12.77 6.37 -10.77
N TRP A 14 -12.41 5.81 -9.62
CA TRP A 14 -12.18 6.57 -8.40
C TRP A 14 -11.00 7.54 -8.58
N ALA A 15 -9.84 7.05 -9.04
CA ALA A 15 -8.63 7.83 -9.18
C ALA A 15 -8.80 8.99 -10.19
N GLN A 16 -9.45 8.74 -11.31
CA GLN A 16 -9.76 9.79 -12.29
C GLN A 16 -10.63 10.89 -11.70
N LYS A 17 -11.59 10.54 -10.83
CA LYS A 17 -12.46 11.54 -10.19
C LYS A 17 -11.75 12.32 -9.08
N GLU A 18 -11.03 11.63 -8.21
CA GLU A 18 -10.46 12.23 -6.98
C GLU A 18 -9.06 12.83 -7.21
N LEU A 19 -8.25 12.22 -8.10
CA LEU A 19 -6.85 12.58 -8.34
C LEU A 19 -6.60 13.17 -9.74
N GLY A 20 -7.49 12.93 -10.70
CA GLY A 20 -7.38 13.43 -12.08
C GLY A 20 -6.50 12.59 -13.01
N HIS A 21 -6.07 11.40 -12.59
CA HIS A 21 -5.29 10.46 -13.38
C HIS A 21 -5.66 9.01 -13.08
N LEU A 22 -5.20 8.07 -13.89
CA LEU A 22 -5.33 6.64 -13.61
C LEU A 22 -4.29 6.21 -12.57
N GLU A 23 -4.63 5.24 -11.73
CA GLU A 23 -3.78 4.82 -10.60
C GLU A 23 -3.15 3.44 -10.84
N LEU A 24 -3.93 2.46 -11.30
CA LEU A 24 -3.51 1.06 -11.36
C LEU A 24 -3.80 0.41 -12.72
N SER A 25 -3.01 -0.60 -13.03
CA SER A 25 -3.19 -1.51 -14.17
C SER A 25 -3.49 -2.94 -13.69
N ASP A 26 -4.04 -3.77 -14.58
CA ASP A 26 -4.28 -5.20 -14.33
C ASP A 26 -3.02 -5.93 -13.89
N ALA A 27 -1.86 -5.54 -14.44
CA ALA A 27 -0.58 -6.18 -14.11
C ALA A 27 -0.13 -5.86 -12.68
N GLU A 28 -0.34 -4.63 -12.21
CA GLU A 28 -0.01 -4.20 -10.86
C GLU A 28 -0.89 -4.92 -9.83
N VAL A 29 -2.22 -4.87 -9.99
CA VAL A 29 -3.15 -5.58 -9.10
C VAL A 29 -2.88 -7.09 -9.08
N LYS A 30 -2.57 -7.67 -10.25
CA LYS A 30 -2.22 -9.10 -10.33
C LYS A 30 -0.92 -9.42 -9.59
N ASN A 31 0.07 -8.55 -9.64
CA ASN A 31 1.33 -8.75 -8.90
C ASN A 31 1.10 -8.67 -7.40
N GLU A 32 0.33 -7.70 -6.93
CA GLU A 32 -0.04 -7.57 -5.52
C GLU A 32 -0.79 -8.81 -5.02
N TRP A 33 -1.80 -9.26 -5.76
CA TRP A 33 -2.60 -10.44 -5.39
C TRP A 33 -1.83 -11.77 -5.50
N ASN A 34 -0.65 -11.80 -6.12
CA ASN A 34 0.24 -12.97 -6.15
C ASN A 34 1.41 -12.85 -5.16
N SER A 35 1.41 -11.86 -4.28
CA SER A 35 2.42 -11.74 -3.24
C SER A 35 2.33 -12.92 -2.26
N ASP A 36 3.48 -13.40 -1.77
CA ASP A 36 3.55 -14.55 -0.86
C ASP A 36 2.89 -14.25 0.51
N ASP A 37 2.79 -12.98 0.87
CA ASP A 37 2.20 -12.50 2.11
C ASP A 37 0.78 -11.96 1.95
N PHE A 38 0.07 -12.35 0.88
CA PHE A 38 -1.29 -11.91 0.58
C PHE A 38 -2.15 -13.03 -0.01
N ILE A 39 -3.30 -13.27 0.58
CA ILE A 39 -4.30 -14.25 0.11
C ILE A 39 -5.60 -13.50 -0.23
N PRO A 40 -5.87 -13.19 -1.51
CA PRO A 40 -7.00 -12.35 -1.90
C PRO A 40 -8.35 -12.78 -1.32
N GLU A 41 -8.61 -14.08 -1.24
CA GLU A 41 -9.87 -14.64 -0.73
C GLU A 41 -10.08 -14.38 0.76
N GLU A 42 -9.01 -14.23 1.53
CA GLU A 42 -9.02 -14.01 2.98
C GLU A 42 -8.82 -12.54 3.31
N ASP A 43 -7.89 -11.89 2.62
CA ASP A 43 -7.37 -10.56 2.94
C ASP A 43 -8.13 -9.43 2.26
N THR A 44 -9.13 -9.75 1.40
CA THR A 44 -9.96 -8.74 0.73
C THR A 44 -11.44 -8.89 1.02
N ARG A 45 -12.19 -7.80 0.81
CA ARG A 45 -13.66 -7.81 0.64
C ARG A 45 -14.06 -6.94 -0.54
N ILE A 46 -14.98 -7.49 -1.32
CA ILE A 46 -15.53 -6.85 -2.52
C ILE A 46 -17.04 -6.70 -2.33
N VAL A 47 -17.58 -5.55 -2.69
CA VAL A 47 -19.03 -5.28 -2.65
C VAL A 47 -19.52 -4.96 -4.04
N PHE A 48 -20.47 -5.75 -4.54
CA PHE A 48 -21.16 -5.48 -5.80
C PHE A 48 -22.52 -4.82 -5.56
N ALA A 49 -22.85 -3.83 -6.37
CA ALA A 49 -24.18 -3.26 -6.44
C ALA A 49 -25.15 -4.24 -7.14
N PRO A 50 -26.49 -4.05 -7.00
CA PRO A 50 -27.48 -4.95 -7.60
C PRO A 50 -27.42 -5.05 -9.13
N ASP A 51 -26.84 -4.07 -9.80
CA ASP A 51 -26.62 -4.04 -11.26
C ASP A 51 -25.33 -4.76 -11.70
N GLY A 52 -24.56 -5.29 -10.74
CA GLY A 52 -23.28 -5.97 -10.97
C GLY A 52 -22.07 -5.07 -11.00
N THR A 53 -22.21 -3.77 -10.80
CA THR A 53 -21.08 -2.83 -10.69
C THR A 53 -20.32 -3.05 -9.39
N LEU A 54 -19.01 -2.99 -9.41
CA LEU A 54 -18.19 -3.01 -8.19
C LEU A 54 -18.38 -1.70 -7.41
N ALA A 55 -19.03 -1.80 -6.26
CA ALA A 55 -19.37 -0.65 -5.43
C ALA A 55 -18.27 -0.26 -4.43
N ALA A 56 -17.54 -1.24 -3.89
CA ALA A 56 -16.46 -1.00 -2.96
C ALA A 56 -15.50 -2.19 -2.86
N TYR A 57 -14.28 -1.89 -2.43
CA TYR A 57 -13.20 -2.84 -2.20
C TYR A 57 -12.41 -2.43 -0.96
N VAL A 58 -11.92 -3.40 -0.21
CA VAL A 58 -10.93 -3.22 0.85
C VAL A 58 -10.00 -4.41 0.91
N GLU A 59 -8.77 -4.15 1.30
CA GLU A 59 -7.76 -5.16 1.62
C GLU A 59 -7.03 -4.80 2.91
N ALA A 60 -6.49 -5.82 3.59
CA ALA A 60 -5.69 -5.67 4.79
C ALA A 60 -4.41 -6.52 4.68
N TRP A 61 -3.27 -5.86 4.76
CA TRP A 61 -1.95 -6.47 4.70
C TRP A 61 -1.46 -6.78 6.13
N THR A 62 -1.50 -8.05 6.47
CA THR A 62 -1.31 -8.51 7.86
C THR A 62 -0.36 -9.69 7.98
N ARG A 63 0.10 -10.27 6.86
CA ARG A 63 0.80 -11.56 6.86
C ARG A 63 2.31 -11.45 6.90
N ALA A 64 2.87 -10.25 6.70
CA ALA A 64 4.31 -10.07 6.84
C ALA A 64 4.76 -10.37 8.29
N PRO A 65 5.91 -10.99 8.50
CA PRO A 65 6.43 -11.29 9.83
C PRO A 65 6.55 -10.05 10.71
N ASN A 66 6.19 -10.16 11.99
CA ASN A 66 6.26 -9.07 12.97
C ASN A 66 5.48 -7.81 12.60
N THR A 67 4.35 -7.94 11.90
CA THR A 67 3.52 -6.82 11.45
C THR A 67 2.94 -6.07 12.64
N VAL A 68 3.58 -4.97 13.05
CA VAL A 68 3.06 -4.05 14.08
C VAL A 68 2.26 -2.90 13.50
N HIS A 69 2.24 -2.75 12.18
CA HIS A 69 1.47 -1.75 11.43
C HIS A 69 0.68 -2.41 10.29
N PRO A 70 -0.38 -3.20 10.62
CA PRO A 70 -1.27 -3.70 9.58
C PRO A 70 -1.74 -2.56 8.68
N TRP A 71 -1.54 -2.73 7.37
CA TRP A 71 -1.90 -1.74 6.37
C TRP A 71 -3.28 -2.04 5.81
N ILE A 72 -4.16 -1.05 5.83
CA ILE A 72 -5.50 -1.13 5.24
C ILE A 72 -5.55 -0.21 4.02
N TRP A 73 -5.97 -0.75 2.90
CA TRP A 73 -6.22 0.01 1.69
C TRP A 73 -7.59 -0.31 1.11
N GLY A 74 -8.25 0.66 0.52
CA GLY A 74 -9.56 0.43 -0.09
C GLY A 74 -10.09 1.62 -0.87
N ARG A 75 -11.11 1.34 -1.68
CA ARG A 75 -11.81 2.33 -2.49
C ARG A 75 -13.32 2.08 -2.44
N VAL A 76 -14.09 3.14 -2.49
CA VAL A 76 -15.53 3.11 -2.71
C VAL A 76 -15.80 3.78 -4.04
N HIS A 77 -16.60 3.15 -4.90
CA HIS A 77 -16.98 3.75 -6.17
C HIS A 77 -17.67 5.09 -5.92
N PRO A 78 -17.35 6.13 -6.68
CA PRO A 78 -17.88 7.48 -6.43
C PRO A 78 -19.39 7.59 -6.39
N ASP A 79 -20.11 6.78 -7.17
CA ASP A 79 -21.57 6.80 -7.20
C ASP A 79 -22.22 6.11 -5.99
N HIS A 80 -21.41 5.46 -5.16
CA HIS A 80 -21.84 4.77 -3.94
C HIS A 80 -21.35 5.43 -2.64
N TYR A 81 -20.88 6.69 -2.72
CA TYR A 81 -20.52 7.46 -1.53
C TYR A 81 -21.71 7.71 -0.61
N GLY A 82 -21.44 7.81 0.68
CA GLY A 82 -22.47 8.11 1.70
C GLY A 82 -23.39 6.95 2.07
N LEU A 83 -23.16 5.76 1.52
CA LEU A 83 -23.94 4.55 1.83
C LEU A 83 -23.40 3.72 3.01
N GLY A 84 -22.33 4.20 3.68
CA GLY A 84 -21.72 3.52 4.83
C GLY A 84 -20.68 2.45 4.44
N LEU A 85 -20.50 2.14 3.16
CA LEU A 85 -19.61 1.08 2.69
C LEU A 85 -18.16 1.24 3.19
N GLY A 86 -17.62 2.46 3.12
CA GLY A 86 -16.26 2.73 3.60
C GLY A 86 -16.09 2.42 5.09
N THR A 87 -17.07 2.81 5.92
CA THR A 87 -17.04 2.53 7.37
C THR A 87 -17.09 1.02 7.63
N GLU A 88 -18.02 0.32 7.00
CA GLU A 88 -18.23 -1.11 7.23
C GLU A 88 -17.04 -1.95 6.77
N LEU A 89 -16.47 -1.63 5.62
CA LEU A 89 -15.30 -2.31 5.09
C LEU A 89 -14.03 -2.04 5.92
N THR A 90 -13.85 -0.80 6.39
CA THR A 90 -12.73 -0.48 7.29
C THR A 90 -12.85 -1.24 8.61
N GLN A 91 -14.05 -1.27 9.22
CA GLN A 91 -14.29 -2.04 10.45
C GLN A 91 -14.04 -3.54 10.25
N TRP A 92 -14.41 -4.09 9.10
CA TRP A 92 -14.07 -5.46 8.77
C TRP A 92 -12.55 -5.67 8.71
N ALA A 93 -11.81 -4.79 8.02
CA ALA A 93 -10.35 -4.88 7.90
C ALA A 93 -9.66 -4.74 9.26
N GLU A 94 -10.11 -3.82 10.12
CA GLU A 94 -9.64 -3.69 11.51
C GLU A 94 -9.86 -5.00 12.29
N GLN A 95 -11.06 -5.57 12.22
CA GLN A 95 -11.38 -6.80 12.93
C GLN A 95 -10.57 -7.99 12.41
N MET A 96 -10.40 -8.09 11.08
CA MET A 96 -9.60 -9.12 10.46
C MET A 96 -8.12 -9.03 10.88
N SER A 97 -7.59 -7.82 11.00
CA SER A 97 -6.20 -7.60 11.39
C SER A 97 -5.86 -7.96 12.83
N LEU A 98 -6.85 -8.21 13.71
CA LEU A 98 -6.58 -8.50 15.11
C LEU A 98 -5.78 -9.80 15.34
N HIS A 99 -5.78 -10.71 14.37
CA HIS A 99 -5.01 -11.97 14.49
C HIS A 99 -3.50 -11.73 14.59
N VAL A 100 -2.97 -10.61 14.11
CA VAL A 100 -1.54 -10.32 14.25
C VAL A 100 -1.09 -10.23 15.71
N LEU A 101 -2.03 -9.93 16.62
CA LEU A 101 -1.73 -9.82 18.05
C LEU A 101 -1.38 -11.17 18.69
N ASP A 102 -1.80 -12.28 18.07
CA ASP A 102 -1.57 -13.63 18.62
C ASP A 102 -0.08 -14.03 18.53
N ASP A 103 0.65 -13.46 17.57
CA ASP A 103 2.03 -13.80 17.27
C ASP A 103 3.05 -12.72 17.72
N LEU A 104 2.55 -11.59 18.24
CA LEU A 104 3.41 -10.47 18.66
C LEU A 104 3.65 -10.44 20.17
N ASP A 105 4.80 -9.87 20.57
CA ASP A 105 5.07 -9.55 21.97
C ASP A 105 3.98 -8.59 22.50
N PRO A 106 3.29 -8.94 23.62
CA PRO A 106 2.24 -8.10 24.19
C PRO A 106 2.67 -6.69 24.60
N GLU A 107 3.96 -6.44 24.76
CA GLU A 107 4.50 -5.10 25.08
C GLU A 107 4.62 -4.20 23.83
N LEU A 108 4.48 -4.76 22.62
CA LEU A 108 4.54 -4.00 21.39
C LEU A 108 3.25 -3.20 21.15
N ARG A 109 3.42 -1.98 20.69
CA ARG A 109 2.30 -1.16 20.27
C ARG A 109 1.95 -1.50 18.82
N VAL A 110 0.76 -2.03 18.59
CA VAL A 110 0.22 -2.29 17.25
C VAL A 110 -0.76 -1.19 16.88
N THR A 111 -0.66 -0.69 15.65
CA THR A 111 -1.54 0.35 15.12
C THR A 111 -1.88 0.06 13.65
N HIS A 112 -3.14 0.26 13.26
CA HIS A 112 -3.50 0.28 11.85
C HIS A 112 -2.95 1.54 11.18
N GLU A 113 -2.39 1.39 9.99
CA GLU A 113 -1.95 2.50 9.17
C GLU A 113 -2.75 2.56 7.86
N ILE A 114 -3.09 3.78 7.45
CA ILE A 114 -3.88 4.04 6.25
C ILE A 114 -3.29 5.26 5.55
N GLY A 115 -2.97 5.12 4.27
CA GLY A 115 -2.54 6.23 3.42
C GLY A 115 -3.74 6.91 2.74
N ILE A 116 -3.86 8.22 2.92
CA ILE A 116 -4.93 9.02 2.31
C ILE A 116 -4.33 10.22 1.62
N ASP A 117 -4.67 10.42 0.35
CA ASP A 117 -4.34 11.68 -0.32
C ASP A 117 -5.14 12.83 0.31
N HIS A 118 -4.45 13.91 0.64
CA HIS A 118 -5.03 15.08 1.32
C HIS A 118 -6.15 15.79 0.52
N GLN A 119 -6.26 15.51 -0.77
CA GLN A 119 -7.33 16.04 -1.64
C GLN A 119 -8.64 15.26 -1.45
N VAL A 120 -8.59 14.01 -1.01
CA VAL A 120 -9.76 13.12 -0.88
C VAL A 120 -10.51 13.40 0.42
N LYS A 121 -11.28 14.49 0.43
CA LYS A 121 -12.02 14.97 1.62
C LYS A 121 -12.99 13.94 2.22
N PRO A 122 -13.73 13.14 1.41
CA PRO A 122 -14.61 12.11 1.97
C PRO A 122 -13.85 11.05 2.78
N ALA A 123 -12.67 10.63 2.32
CA ALA A 123 -11.85 9.67 3.05
C ALA A 123 -11.28 10.26 4.35
N LEU A 124 -10.77 11.50 4.31
CA LEU A 124 -10.31 12.18 5.52
C LEU A 124 -11.42 12.25 6.59
N ALA A 125 -12.62 12.70 6.20
CA ALA A 125 -13.75 12.76 7.12
C ALA A 125 -14.17 11.39 7.67
N LEU A 126 -14.12 10.35 6.84
CA LEU A 126 -14.40 8.97 7.26
C LEU A 126 -13.46 8.56 8.41
N PHE A 127 -12.16 8.65 8.17
CA PHE A 127 -11.16 8.16 9.13
C PHE A 127 -11.07 9.03 10.38
N GLU A 128 -11.24 10.35 10.28
CA GLU A 128 -11.38 11.21 11.45
C GLU A 128 -12.60 10.82 12.32
N ASN A 129 -13.75 10.52 11.70
CA ASN A 129 -14.95 10.05 12.42
C ASN A 129 -14.77 8.67 13.06
N MET A 130 -13.90 7.81 12.51
CA MET A 130 -13.53 6.51 13.07
C MET A 130 -12.46 6.61 14.16
N GLY A 131 -11.94 7.82 14.44
CA GLY A 131 -10.95 8.06 15.50
C GLY A 131 -9.50 7.97 15.05
N TYR A 132 -9.24 7.84 13.76
CA TYR A 132 -7.88 7.92 13.21
C TYR A 132 -7.33 9.35 13.34
N THR A 133 -6.03 9.45 13.53
CA THR A 133 -5.33 10.73 13.63
C THR A 133 -4.15 10.76 12.65
N PRO A 134 -3.90 11.87 11.96
CA PRO A 134 -2.74 12.00 11.09
C PRO A 134 -1.45 11.96 11.93
N VAL A 135 -0.57 11.04 11.58
CA VAL A 135 0.72 10.83 12.29
C VAL A 135 1.92 11.23 11.43
N ARG A 136 1.79 11.15 10.11
CA ARG A 136 2.86 11.48 9.17
C ARG A 136 2.31 11.90 7.81
N SER A 137 3.09 12.71 7.09
CA SER A 137 2.83 13.04 5.69
C SER A 137 4.01 12.63 4.83
N PHE A 138 3.71 12.04 3.68
CA PHE A 138 4.67 11.76 2.62
C PHE A 138 4.40 12.71 1.44
N TYR A 139 5.45 13.15 0.78
CA TYR A 139 5.34 14.08 -0.34
C TYR A 139 5.83 13.41 -1.61
N GLN A 140 4.99 13.40 -2.63
CA GLN A 140 5.42 13.05 -3.97
C GLN A 140 6.14 14.25 -4.59
N MET A 141 7.41 14.07 -4.91
CA MET A 141 8.24 15.12 -5.52
C MET A 141 8.16 15.01 -7.04
N HIS A 142 7.92 16.13 -7.71
CA HIS A 142 7.87 16.22 -9.16
C HIS A 142 8.83 17.28 -9.68
N ILE A 143 9.46 17.02 -10.82
CA ILE A 143 10.29 17.98 -11.55
C ILE A 143 10.01 17.91 -13.04
N ASP A 144 9.68 19.03 -13.64
CA ASP A 144 9.58 19.17 -15.09
C ASP A 144 10.96 19.52 -15.67
N LEU A 145 11.43 18.71 -16.60
CA LEU A 145 12.73 18.88 -17.24
C LEU A 145 12.55 19.52 -18.64
N ASP A 146 12.67 20.82 -18.73
CA ASP A 146 12.62 21.54 -20.01
C ASP A 146 13.83 21.23 -20.91
N THR A 147 14.91 20.78 -20.33
CA THR A 147 16.12 20.35 -21.03
C THR A 147 16.64 19.04 -20.46
N PRO A 148 17.31 18.20 -21.27
CA PRO A 148 17.92 16.98 -20.76
C PRO A 148 18.86 17.28 -19.59
N PRO A 149 18.87 16.44 -18.54
CA PRO A 149 19.80 16.61 -17.43
C PRO A 149 21.24 16.51 -17.92
N PRO A 150 22.19 17.15 -17.21
CA PRO A 150 23.59 17.05 -17.59
C PRO A 150 24.08 15.60 -17.51
N THR A 151 25.07 15.26 -18.31
CA THR A 151 25.72 13.95 -18.23
C THR A 151 26.24 13.71 -16.81
N PRO A 152 25.89 12.59 -16.16
CA PRO A 152 26.37 12.29 -14.82
C PRO A 152 27.91 12.26 -14.75
N SER A 153 28.45 12.87 -13.71
CA SER A 153 29.88 12.76 -13.38
C SER A 153 30.00 12.13 -11.99
N TRP A 154 30.86 11.16 -11.88
CA TRP A 154 31.06 10.42 -10.63
C TRP A 154 32.38 10.84 -9.97
N ALA A 155 32.43 10.75 -8.65
CA ALA A 155 33.68 10.95 -7.93
C ALA A 155 34.73 9.90 -8.31
N GLU A 156 36.00 10.20 -8.12
CA GLU A 156 37.10 9.26 -8.38
C GLU A 156 36.90 7.96 -7.56
N GLY A 157 37.05 6.81 -8.20
CA GLY A 157 36.85 5.51 -7.59
C GLY A 157 35.43 4.98 -7.62
N ILE A 158 34.44 5.78 -8.06
CA ILE A 158 33.05 5.33 -8.23
C ILE A 158 32.86 4.84 -9.67
N ALA A 159 32.37 3.61 -9.80
CA ALA A 159 32.02 3.01 -11.10
C ALA A 159 30.62 2.43 -11.05
N LEU A 160 29.80 2.77 -12.07
CA LEU A 160 28.53 2.12 -12.28
C LEU A 160 28.72 0.79 -13.02
N ARG A 161 27.99 -0.20 -12.59
CA ARG A 161 27.91 -1.50 -13.23
C ARG A 161 26.51 -2.09 -13.09
N PRO A 162 26.12 -3.02 -13.95
CA PRO A 162 24.89 -3.76 -13.79
C PRO A 162 24.87 -4.57 -12.49
N PHE A 163 23.68 -4.69 -11.89
CA PHE A 163 23.41 -5.59 -10.78
C PHE A 163 23.50 -7.04 -11.24
N VAL A 164 24.17 -7.88 -10.46
CA VAL A 164 24.30 -9.31 -10.69
C VAL A 164 23.82 -10.03 -9.44
N PRO A 165 22.61 -10.67 -9.46
CA PRO A 165 21.96 -11.22 -8.27
C PRO A 165 22.88 -12.12 -7.43
N GLU A 166 23.55 -13.09 -8.06
CA GLU A 166 24.36 -14.08 -7.38
C GLU A 166 25.58 -13.49 -6.63
N ARG A 167 25.97 -12.25 -6.96
CA ARG A 167 27.11 -11.58 -6.36
C ARG A 167 26.69 -10.43 -5.44
N ASP A 168 25.63 -9.73 -5.78
CA ASP A 168 25.36 -8.41 -5.25
C ASP A 168 24.18 -8.38 -4.27
N LEU A 169 23.31 -9.42 -4.28
CA LEU A 169 22.05 -9.43 -3.56
C LEU A 169 22.24 -9.17 -2.06
N GLU A 170 23.13 -9.91 -1.40
CA GLU A 170 23.37 -9.74 0.03
C GLU A 170 23.95 -8.37 0.39
N ALA A 171 24.84 -7.83 -0.47
CA ALA A 171 25.44 -6.53 -0.24
C ALA A 171 24.41 -5.38 -0.44
N VAL A 172 23.52 -5.51 -1.41
CA VAL A 172 22.41 -4.57 -1.64
C VAL A 172 21.42 -4.62 -0.48
N TYR A 173 21.00 -5.82 -0.06
CA TYR A 173 20.12 -6.00 1.10
C TYR A 173 20.68 -5.30 2.35
N ARG A 174 21.95 -5.56 2.70
CA ARG A 174 22.58 -4.93 3.87
C ARG A 174 22.68 -3.40 3.76
N ALA A 175 22.95 -2.89 2.56
CA ALA A 175 23.03 -1.46 2.32
C ALA A 175 21.65 -0.79 2.43
N ASP A 176 20.60 -1.45 1.98
CA ASP A 176 19.22 -1.02 2.11
C ASP A 176 18.79 -1.03 3.58
N ASP A 177 19.01 -2.14 4.28
CA ASP A 177 18.71 -2.29 5.70
C ASP A 177 19.41 -1.22 6.55
N GLU A 178 20.71 -0.97 6.31
CA GLU A 178 21.45 0.09 6.98
C GLU A 178 20.89 1.49 6.66
N ALA A 179 20.55 1.75 5.39
CA ALA A 179 20.05 3.05 4.95
C ALA A 179 18.65 3.38 5.49
N PHE A 180 17.81 2.37 5.69
CA PHE A 180 16.44 2.53 6.18
C PHE A 180 16.26 2.21 7.67
N SER A 181 17.31 1.81 8.38
CA SER A 181 17.25 1.37 9.80
C SER A 181 16.63 2.41 10.75
N ASP A 182 16.72 3.70 10.44
CA ASP A 182 16.11 4.80 11.19
C ASP A 182 14.85 5.38 10.52
N HIS A 183 14.40 4.75 9.44
CA HIS A 183 13.18 5.20 8.74
C HIS A 183 11.93 4.88 9.56
N TYR A 184 10.93 5.77 9.50
CA TYR A 184 9.66 5.60 10.22
C TYR A 184 8.97 4.30 9.83
N GLY A 185 8.65 3.48 10.82
CA GLY A 185 7.95 2.21 10.62
C GLY A 185 8.79 1.09 9.99
N TYR A 186 10.10 1.33 9.80
CA TYR A 186 10.96 0.29 9.25
C TYR A 186 11.12 -0.87 10.25
N ILE A 187 10.95 -2.09 9.76
CA ILE A 187 11.16 -3.32 10.50
C ILE A 187 12.18 -4.16 9.73
N ILE A 188 13.29 -4.51 10.38
CA ILE A 188 14.31 -5.38 9.79
C ILE A 188 13.68 -6.73 9.48
N GLN A 189 13.67 -7.11 8.21
CA GLN A 189 13.25 -8.44 7.77
C GLN A 189 14.48 -9.36 7.65
N PRO A 190 14.37 -10.65 7.96
CA PRO A 190 15.44 -11.60 7.64
C PRO A 190 15.74 -11.62 6.14
N PHE A 191 17.02 -11.80 5.77
CA PHE A 191 17.45 -11.81 4.37
C PHE A 191 16.65 -12.80 3.50
N GLU A 192 16.29 -13.95 4.08
CA GLU A 192 15.52 -15.02 3.40
C GLU A 192 14.06 -14.64 3.11
N VAL A 193 13.56 -13.57 3.75
CA VAL A 193 12.17 -13.08 3.61
C VAL A 193 12.11 -11.82 2.75
N GLY A 194 13.19 -11.03 2.72
CA GLY A 194 13.22 -9.74 2.02
C GLY A 194 13.60 -9.82 0.54
N PHE A 195 13.94 -11.04 0.03
CA PHE A 195 14.32 -11.24 -1.38
C PHE A 195 13.94 -12.63 -1.91
#